data_7aef347c346b5a5a18d7c5d8bbff32c2
#
_entry.id   7aef347c346b5a5a18d7c5d8bbff32c2
#
_cell.length_a   1.000
_cell.length_b   1.000
_cell.length_c   1.000
_cell.angle_alpha   90.00
_cell.angle_beta   90.00
_cell.angle_gamma   90.00
#
_symmetry.space_group_name_H-M   'P 1'
#
loop_
_entity.id
_entity.type
_entity.pdbx_description
1 polymer ?
#
loop_
_entity_poly.entity_id
_entity_poly.type
_entity_poly.pdbx_seq_one_letter_code
_entity_poly.pdbx_strand_id
1 'polypeptide(L)'
;MDNHIHLLLYDEHVHLSDCMHSITTAYAMYFNSKTGRKGPVFQDRFKSVPILDDDQLLNCVRYIHDNPAKARIGTASLYRWSSFREYMGYPGICKTDCVLGLLGDSQRFFAFSTSGEPNRYCFRDGAHVSDTDALEFAQALLKPYEPHHLKALPKGARDACIRTLKSEGFSIKQIVRLTGIGHCTIQKVKVKK
;
A
#
# COMPACT_ATOMS: atom_id res chain seq x y z
N MET A 1 -8.72 7.53 7.57
CA MET A 1 -9.64 6.54 6.97
C MET A 1 -10.78 6.31 7.94
N ASP A 2 -11.98 6.07 7.46
CA ASP A 2 -13.15 6.01 8.36
C ASP A 2 -13.26 4.70 9.13
N ASN A 3 -12.68 3.61 8.58
CA ASN A 3 -12.90 2.26 9.09
C ASN A 3 -11.65 1.40 9.23
N HIS A 4 -10.46 1.91 8.92
CA HIS A 4 -9.20 1.20 9.09
C HIS A 4 -8.01 2.16 9.25
N ILE A 5 -6.90 1.63 9.74
CA ILE A 5 -5.66 2.35 9.99
C ILE A 5 -4.54 1.62 9.28
N HIS A 6 -3.64 2.36 8.65
CA HIS A 6 -2.35 1.86 8.21
C HIS A 6 -1.26 2.31 9.18
N LEU A 7 -0.43 1.38 9.60
CA LEU A 7 0.69 1.63 10.48
C LEU A 7 1.96 1.07 9.84
N LEU A 8 3.02 1.84 9.88
CA LEU A 8 4.37 1.37 9.62
C LEU A 8 5.08 1.26 10.97
N LEU A 9 5.50 0.06 11.33
CA LEU A 9 6.08 -0.25 12.63
C LEU A 9 7.47 -0.86 12.45
N TYR A 10 8.40 -0.44 13.29
CA TYR A 10 9.68 -1.09 13.45
C TYR A 10 9.61 -1.98 14.70
N ASP A 11 9.79 -3.28 14.51
CA ASP A 11 9.68 -4.28 15.56
C ASP A 11 11.04 -4.97 15.77
N GLU A 12 11.85 -4.36 16.62
CA GLU A 12 13.19 -4.86 16.95
C GLU A 12 13.19 -6.18 17.74
N HIS A 13 12.12 -6.42 18.51
CA HIS A 13 12.06 -7.51 19.48
C HIS A 13 11.01 -8.59 19.17
N VAL A 14 10.41 -8.55 17.99
CA VAL A 14 9.37 -9.51 17.53
C VAL A 14 8.15 -9.56 18.47
N HIS A 15 7.73 -8.39 18.98
CA HIS A 15 6.55 -8.24 19.86
C HIS A 15 5.33 -7.63 19.17
N LEU A 16 5.33 -7.57 17.84
CA LEU A 16 4.25 -6.94 17.06
C LEU A 16 2.85 -7.44 17.47
N SER A 17 2.69 -8.75 17.65
CA SER A 17 1.40 -9.34 18.02
C SER A 17 0.90 -8.85 19.38
N ASP A 18 1.78 -8.77 20.38
CA ASP A 18 1.43 -8.32 21.72
C ASP A 18 1.13 -6.83 21.76
N CYS A 19 1.93 -6.04 21.07
CA CYS A 19 1.71 -4.61 20.90
C CYS A 19 0.36 -4.33 20.22
N MET A 20 0.06 -5.00 19.13
CA MET A 20 -1.19 -4.83 18.40
C MET A 20 -2.39 -5.32 19.21
N HIS A 21 -2.26 -6.42 19.95
CA HIS A 21 -3.29 -6.88 20.88
C HIS A 21 -3.60 -5.82 21.95
N SER A 22 -2.59 -5.26 22.56
CA SER A 22 -2.73 -4.24 23.60
C SER A 22 -3.39 -2.97 23.06
N ILE A 23 -2.92 -2.45 21.92
CA ILE A 23 -3.45 -1.24 21.28
C ILE A 23 -4.92 -1.44 20.87
N THR A 24 -5.22 -2.53 20.19
CA THR A 24 -6.58 -2.78 19.69
C THR A 24 -7.56 -3.05 20.82
N THR A 25 -7.15 -3.74 21.88
CA THR A 25 -7.98 -3.96 23.08
C THR A 25 -8.25 -2.65 23.80
N ALA A 26 -7.23 -1.85 24.07
CA ALA A 26 -7.39 -0.55 24.74
C ALA A 26 -8.30 0.38 23.93
N TYR A 27 -8.12 0.43 22.60
CA TYR A 27 -8.98 1.22 21.74
C TYR A 27 -10.43 0.72 21.73
N ALA A 28 -10.65 -0.60 21.68
CA ALA A 28 -11.99 -1.18 21.68
C ALA A 28 -12.73 -0.87 23.00
N MET A 29 -12.04 -0.96 24.13
CA MET A 29 -12.60 -0.59 25.45
C MET A 29 -12.97 0.91 25.49
N TYR A 30 -12.05 1.78 25.07
CA TYR A 30 -12.29 3.22 25.00
C TYR A 30 -13.48 3.55 24.08
N PHE A 31 -13.51 3.00 22.88
CA PHE A 31 -14.54 3.27 21.89
C PHE A 31 -15.93 2.82 22.39
N ASN A 32 -16.02 1.60 22.89
CA ASN A 32 -17.26 1.05 23.44
C ASN A 32 -17.77 1.87 24.64
N SER A 33 -16.88 2.25 25.56
CA SER A 33 -17.23 3.11 26.69
C SER A 33 -17.74 4.48 26.23
N LYS A 34 -17.05 5.11 25.29
CA LYS A 34 -17.40 6.45 24.78
C LYS A 34 -18.71 6.47 23.99
N THR A 35 -19.02 5.40 23.26
CA THR A 35 -20.19 5.33 22.38
C THR A 35 -21.36 4.56 22.95
N GLY A 36 -21.24 4.00 24.16
CA GLY A 36 -22.27 3.14 24.76
C GLY A 36 -22.47 1.80 24.05
N ARG A 37 -21.55 1.40 23.15
CA ARG A 37 -21.62 0.13 22.42
C ARG A 37 -21.12 -1.04 23.25
N LYS A 38 -21.59 -2.23 22.87
CA LYS A 38 -21.08 -3.52 23.37
C LYS A 38 -20.68 -4.40 22.19
N GLY A 39 -19.63 -5.20 22.36
CA GLY A 39 -19.17 -6.16 21.38
C GLY A 39 -17.89 -5.73 20.62
N PRO A 40 -17.47 -6.50 19.61
CA PRO A 40 -16.22 -6.27 18.89
C PRO A 40 -16.25 -4.96 18.11
N VAL A 41 -15.14 -4.23 18.14
CA VAL A 41 -14.91 -3.01 17.35
C VAL A 41 -14.18 -3.34 16.06
N PHE A 42 -13.21 -4.25 16.13
CA PHE A 42 -12.48 -4.72 14.96
C PHE A 42 -13.14 -6.00 14.42
N GLN A 43 -13.25 -6.07 13.09
CA GLN A 43 -13.86 -7.21 12.40
C GLN A 43 -12.96 -8.45 12.47
N ASP A 44 -11.65 -8.25 12.26
CA ASP A 44 -10.63 -9.29 12.19
C ASP A 44 -9.36 -8.89 12.93
N ARG A 45 -8.39 -9.81 12.97
CA ARG A 45 -7.03 -9.51 13.42
C ARG A 45 -6.38 -8.51 12.48
N PHE A 46 -5.35 -7.82 12.97
CA PHE A 46 -4.50 -7.00 12.12
C PHE A 46 -3.82 -7.85 11.03
N LYS A 47 -3.57 -7.24 9.90
CA LYS A 47 -2.82 -7.84 8.79
C LYS A 47 -1.48 -7.14 8.70
N SER A 48 -0.40 -7.88 8.52
CA SER A 48 0.94 -7.33 8.41
C SER A 48 1.67 -7.87 7.18
N VAL A 49 2.48 -7.02 6.60
CA VAL A 49 3.37 -7.34 5.48
C VAL A 49 4.77 -6.86 5.86
N PRO A 50 5.79 -7.72 5.82
CA PRO A 50 7.15 -7.29 6.11
C PRO A 50 7.66 -6.34 5.01
N ILE A 51 8.43 -5.34 5.42
CA ILE A 51 9.19 -4.45 4.54
C ILE A 51 10.61 -5.02 4.48
N LEU A 52 11.12 -5.25 3.28
CA LEU A 52 12.37 -6.00 3.06
C LEU A 52 13.55 -5.13 2.62
N ASP A 53 13.26 -3.94 2.08
CA ASP A 53 14.29 -3.02 1.58
C ASP A 53 13.83 -1.55 1.68
N ASP A 54 14.77 -0.64 1.45
CA ASP A 54 14.54 0.81 1.57
C ASP A 54 13.58 1.34 0.50
N ASP A 55 13.61 0.81 -0.71
CA ASP A 55 12.69 1.18 -1.78
C ASP A 55 11.24 0.83 -1.38
N GLN A 56 11.04 -0.35 -0.81
CA GLN A 56 9.75 -0.79 -0.31
C GLN A 56 9.30 0.07 0.88
N LEU A 57 10.23 0.42 1.78
CA LEU A 57 9.97 1.31 2.92
C LEU A 57 9.46 2.68 2.44
N LEU A 58 10.17 3.33 1.56
CA LEU A 58 9.81 4.65 1.03
C LEU A 58 8.47 4.63 0.30
N ASN A 59 8.25 3.64 -0.56
CA ASN A 59 6.99 3.49 -1.27
C ASN A 59 5.83 3.14 -0.32
N CYS A 60 6.06 2.40 0.76
CA CYS A 60 5.06 2.12 1.80
C CYS A 60 4.66 3.40 2.55
N VAL A 61 5.62 4.23 2.94
CA VAL A 61 5.34 5.53 3.57
C VAL A 61 4.48 6.41 2.66
N ARG A 62 4.85 6.51 1.38
CA ARG A 62 4.06 7.26 0.40
C ARG A 62 2.66 6.66 0.24
N TYR A 63 2.55 5.33 0.16
CA TYR A 63 1.25 4.65 0.08
C TYR A 63 0.33 5.02 1.26
N ILE A 64 0.86 5.01 2.48
CA ILE A 64 0.10 5.36 3.68
C ILE A 64 -0.39 6.82 3.59
N HIS A 65 0.47 7.73 3.15
CA HIS A 65 0.13 9.15 3.04
C HIS A 65 -0.82 9.46 1.87
N ASP A 66 -0.83 8.66 0.81
CA ASP A 66 -1.73 8.82 -0.34
C ASP A 66 -3.16 8.30 -0.07
N ASN A 67 -3.34 7.45 0.95
CA ASN A 67 -4.63 6.84 1.24
C ASN A 67 -5.78 7.85 1.45
N PRO A 68 -5.60 8.98 2.15
CA PRO A 68 -6.67 9.99 2.28
C PRO A 68 -7.13 10.56 0.93
N ALA A 69 -6.20 10.80 0.00
CA ALA A 69 -6.51 11.27 -1.34
C ALA A 69 -7.25 10.20 -2.17
N LYS A 70 -6.79 8.95 -2.11
CA LYS A 70 -7.47 7.79 -2.73
C LYS A 70 -8.88 7.59 -2.21
N ALA A 71 -9.10 7.80 -0.92
CA ALA A 71 -10.40 7.74 -0.27
C ALA A 71 -11.25 9.02 -0.46
N ARG A 72 -10.74 10.06 -1.14
CA ARG A 72 -11.38 11.36 -1.37
C ARG A 72 -11.77 12.11 -0.09
N ILE A 73 -11.01 11.91 1.00
CA ILE A 73 -11.25 12.57 2.29
C ILE A 73 -10.25 13.68 2.61
N GLY A 74 -9.25 13.89 1.75
CA GLY A 74 -8.27 14.98 1.88
C GLY A 74 -6.96 14.65 1.20
N THR A 75 -6.04 15.61 1.18
CA THR A 75 -4.67 15.41 0.72
C THR A 75 -3.78 14.97 1.88
N ALA A 76 -2.64 14.34 1.58
CA ALA A 76 -1.67 13.87 2.58
C ALA A 76 -1.28 14.98 3.58
N SER A 77 -1.02 16.19 3.09
CA SER A 77 -0.57 17.33 3.89
C SER A 77 -1.67 17.96 4.77
N LEU A 78 -2.93 17.83 4.40
CA LEU A 78 -4.06 18.41 5.12
C LEU A 78 -4.78 17.41 6.04
N TYR A 79 -4.58 16.12 5.83
CA TYR A 79 -5.24 15.10 6.63
C TYR A 79 -4.64 15.02 8.02
N ARG A 80 -5.39 15.48 9.03
CA ARG A 80 -4.90 15.63 10.42
C ARG A 80 -4.48 14.32 11.10
N TRP A 81 -5.03 13.20 10.66
CA TRP A 81 -4.77 11.86 11.24
C TRP A 81 -3.70 11.11 10.45
N SER A 82 -2.64 11.82 10.07
CA SER A 82 -1.51 11.31 9.29
C SER A 82 -0.22 11.82 9.90
N SER A 83 0.82 11.00 9.85
CA SER A 83 2.19 11.36 10.23
C SER A 83 2.87 12.31 9.23
N PHE A 84 2.24 12.66 8.11
CA PHE A 84 2.86 13.50 7.08
C PHE A 84 3.46 14.81 7.64
N ARG A 85 2.74 15.47 8.56
CA ARG A 85 3.20 16.72 9.17
C ARG A 85 4.45 16.54 10.03
N GLU A 86 4.63 15.36 10.62
CA GLU A 86 5.82 15.05 11.44
C GLU A 86 7.07 14.96 10.57
N TYR A 87 6.96 14.44 9.34
CA TYR A 87 8.04 14.50 8.35
C TYR A 87 8.36 15.94 7.88
N MET A 88 7.41 16.86 8.05
CA MET A 88 7.61 18.30 7.78
C MET A 88 8.13 19.09 8.99
N GLY A 89 8.55 18.41 10.06
CA GLY A 89 9.13 19.02 11.24
C GLY A 89 8.14 19.42 12.34
N TYR A 90 6.86 19.08 12.21
CA TYR A 90 5.91 19.30 13.30
C TYR A 90 6.05 18.20 14.37
N PRO A 91 5.87 18.54 15.66
CA PRO A 91 5.97 17.55 16.73
C PRO A 91 4.88 16.49 16.64
N GLY A 92 5.25 15.24 16.95
CA GLY A 92 4.35 14.09 16.94
C GLY A 92 4.98 12.88 17.63
N ILE A 93 4.46 11.69 17.35
CA ILE A 93 4.87 10.43 17.98
C ILE A 93 5.70 9.53 17.06
N CYS A 94 5.77 9.84 15.75
CA CYS A 94 6.44 9.00 14.79
C CYS A 94 7.94 9.26 14.75
N LYS A 95 8.73 8.20 14.62
CA LYS A 95 10.17 8.30 14.32
C LYS A 95 10.33 8.51 12.82
N THR A 96 10.73 9.70 12.43
CA THR A 96 10.86 10.10 11.00
C THR A 96 12.29 10.00 10.48
N ASP A 97 13.27 9.87 11.38
CA ASP A 97 14.70 9.97 11.06
C ASP A 97 15.18 8.94 10.03
N CYS A 98 14.67 7.71 10.09
CA CYS A 98 15.03 6.67 9.15
C CYS A 98 14.68 7.06 7.70
N VAL A 99 13.43 7.48 7.49
CA VAL A 99 12.93 7.86 6.15
C VAL A 99 13.56 9.17 5.67
N LEU A 100 13.70 10.16 6.57
CA LEU A 100 14.36 11.42 6.24
C LEU A 100 15.84 11.21 5.95
N GLY A 101 16.50 10.28 6.65
CA GLY A 101 17.90 9.90 6.37
C GLY A 101 18.08 9.32 4.97
N LEU A 102 17.13 8.52 4.49
CA LEU A 102 17.17 7.96 3.13
C LEU A 102 16.89 9.01 2.04
N LEU A 103 16.00 9.95 2.29
CA LEU A 103 15.61 10.99 1.34
C LEU A 103 16.49 12.24 1.43
N GLY A 104 17.10 12.48 2.59
CA GLY A 104 17.99 13.59 2.88
C GLY A 104 17.37 14.69 3.75
N ASP A 105 16.17 15.16 3.42
CA ASP A 105 15.49 16.22 4.16
C ASP A 105 13.97 16.23 3.93
N SER A 106 13.27 17.11 4.67
CA SER A 106 11.81 17.28 4.57
C SER A 106 11.36 17.81 3.20
N GLN A 107 12.17 18.60 2.50
CA GLN A 107 11.80 19.12 1.17
C GLN A 107 11.82 17.98 0.14
N ARG A 108 12.83 17.13 0.19
CA ARG A 108 12.91 15.93 -0.67
C ARG A 108 11.82 14.93 -0.34
N PHE A 109 11.51 14.77 0.96
CA PHE A 109 10.35 13.96 1.37
C PHE A 109 9.05 14.51 0.77
N PHE A 110 8.82 15.83 0.84
CA PHE A 110 7.64 16.44 0.24
C PHE A 110 7.58 16.21 -1.27
N ALA A 111 8.67 16.48 -1.99
CA ALA A 111 8.77 16.25 -3.43
C ALA A 111 8.51 14.77 -3.81
N PHE A 112 9.09 13.83 -3.07
CA PHE A 112 8.87 12.39 -3.26
C PHE A 112 7.41 12.00 -3.02
N SER A 113 6.81 12.48 -1.93
CA SER A 113 5.43 12.15 -1.55
C SER A 113 4.38 12.78 -2.46
N THR A 114 4.72 13.88 -3.16
CA THR A 114 3.79 14.59 -4.05
C THR A 114 4.13 14.46 -5.54
N SER A 115 5.02 13.53 -5.89
CA SER A 115 5.57 13.39 -7.24
C SER A 115 4.54 13.04 -8.33
N GLY A 116 3.35 12.55 -7.97
CA GLY A 116 2.36 12.06 -8.93
C GLY A 116 2.74 10.76 -9.65
N GLU A 117 3.91 10.22 -9.35
CA GLU A 117 4.36 8.93 -9.92
C GLU A 117 3.53 7.77 -9.35
N PRO A 118 3.18 6.76 -10.17
CA PRO A 118 2.48 5.57 -9.68
C PRO A 118 3.26 4.90 -8.55
N ASN A 119 2.57 4.56 -7.47
CA ASN A 119 3.20 3.95 -6.31
C ASN A 119 3.55 2.47 -6.59
N ARG A 120 4.78 2.08 -6.28
CA ARG A 120 5.28 0.70 -6.41
C ARG A 120 4.93 -0.20 -5.24
N TYR A 121 4.27 0.34 -4.22
CA TYR A 121 3.80 -0.42 -3.08
C TYR A 121 2.27 -0.54 -3.13
N CYS A 122 1.77 -1.74 -2.84
CA CYS A 122 0.37 -1.94 -2.51
C CYS A 122 0.25 -2.86 -1.29
N PHE A 123 -0.70 -2.60 -0.43
CA PHE A 123 -0.99 -3.51 0.67
C PHE A 123 -1.62 -4.79 0.11
N ARG A 124 -1.09 -5.95 0.52
CA ARG A 124 -1.55 -7.26 0.05
C ARG A 124 -2.32 -7.97 1.16
N ASP A 125 -3.50 -8.47 0.85
CA ASP A 125 -4.20 -9.43 1.70
C ASP A 125 -3.79 -10.85 1.28
N GLY A 126 -2.80 -11.40 1.98
CA GLY A 126 -2.16 -12.64 1.57
C GLY A 126 -1.39 -12.49 0.25
N ALA A 127 -1.67 -13.37 -0.73
CA ALA A 127 -1.00 -13.34 -2.04
C ALA A 127 -1.64 -12.38 -3.06
N HIS A 128 -2.74 -11.69 -2.71
CA HIS A 128 -3.54 -10.93 -3.69
C HIS A 128 -3.38 -9.42 -3.55
N VAL A 129 -3.29 -8.75 -4.70
CA VAL A 129 -3.32 -7.30 -4.83
C VAL A 129 -4.73 -6.78 -4.56
N SER A 130 -4.85 -5.66 -3.82
CA SER A 130 -6.14 -4.99 -3.64
C SER A 130 -6.70 -4.47 -4.98
N ASP A 131 -8.00 -4.57 -5.17
CA ASP A 131 -8.67 -4.05 -6.38
C ASP A 131 -8.56 -2.52 -6.49
N THR A 132 -8.50 -1.82 -5.36
CA THR A 132 -8.34 -0.36 -5.31
C THR A 132 -6.98 0.12 -5.80
N ASP A 133 -5.93 -0.66 -5.53
CA ASP A 133 -4.54 -0.31 -5.87
C ASP A 133 -4.07 -0.97 -7.18
N ALA A 134 -4.84 -1.92 -7.70
CA ALA A 134 -4.43 -2.77 -8.82
C ALA A 134 -4.01 -1.99 -10.07
N LEU A 135 -4.69 -0.90 -10.42
CA LEU A 135 -4.35 -0.10 -11.60
C LEU A 135 -3.02 0.64 -11.40
N GLU A 136 -2.89 1.38 -10.31
CA GLU A 136 -1.69 2.15 -10.00
C GLU A 136 -0.47 1.26 -9.87
N PHE A 137 -0.62 0.15 -9.16
CA PHE A 137 0.47 -0.82 -8.99
C PHE A 137 0.86 -1.48 -10.32
N ALA A 138 -0.10 -1.84 -11.17
CA ALA A 138 0.19 -2.36 -12.50
C ALA A 138 0.92 -1.33 -13.38
N GLN A 139 0.53 -0.06 -13.33
CA GLN A 139 1.22 1.02 -14.04
C GLN A 139 2.68 1.16 -13.57
N ALA A 140 2.91 1.11 -12.27
CA ALA A 140 4.27 1.18 -11.71
C ALA A 140 5.16 0.02 -12.15
N LEU A 141 4.61 -1.21 -12.17
CA LEU A 141 5.34 -2.43 -12.53
C LEU A 141 5.66 -2.55 -14.03
N LEU A 142 4.78 -2.04 -14.86
CA LEU A 142 4.85 -2.25 -16.31
C LEU A 142 5.56 -1.12 -17.06
N LYS A 143 6.01 -0.06 -16.39
CA LYS A 143 6.75 1.02 -17.07
C LYS A 143 7.82 0.46 -18.01
N PRO A 144 7.92 0.97 -19.24
CA PRO A 144 7.21 2.13 -19.80
C PRO A 144 5.83 1.83 -20.41
N TYR A 145 5.32 0.61 -20.29
CA TYR A 145 4.06 0.20 -20.91
C TYR A 145 2.86 0.51 -20.01
N GLU A 146 1.77 0.97 -20.62
CA GLU A 146 0.49 1.13 -19.94
C GLU A 146 -0.33 -0.18 -19.99
N PRO A 147 -1.02 -0.60 -18.90
CA PRO A 147 -1.76 -1.85 -18.85
C PRO A 147 -2.74 -2.05 -20.01
N HIS A 148 -3.49 -1.01 -20.40
CA HIS A 148 -4.47 -1.07 -21.47
C HIS A 148 -3.88 -1.17 -22.89
N HIS A 149 -2.59 -0.86 -23.06
CA HIS A 149 -1.88 -1.02 -24.32
C HIS A 149 -1.22 -2.39 -24.53
N LEU A 150 -1.21 -3.25 -23.50
CA LEU A 150 -0.54 -4.56 -23.57
C LEU A 150 -1.07 -5.45 -24.69
N LYS A 151 -2.35 -5.31 -25.04
CA LYS A 151 -2.98 -6.09 -26.11
C LYS A 151 -2.34 -5.83 -27.48
N ALA A 152 -1.80 -4.64 -27.70
CA ALA A 152 -1.16 -4.23 -28.95
C ALA A 152 0.33 -4.63 -29.04
N LEU A 153 0.93 -5.06 -27.93
CA LEU A 153 2.34 -5.43 -27.90
C LEU A 153 2.61 -6.77 -28.62
N PRO A 154 3.83 -6.95 -29.16
CA PRO A 154 4.29 -8.25 -29.65
C PRO A 154 4.16 -9.32 -28.57
N LYS A 155 3.87 -10.56 -28.98
CA LYS A 155 3.58 -11.68 -28.06
C LYS A 155 4.61 -11.83 -26.94
N GLY A 156 5.91 -11.73 -27.25
CA GLY A 156 6.98 -11.90 -26.26
C GLY A 156 6.93 -10.85 -25.14
N ALA A 157 6.81 -9.56 -25.52
CA ALA A 157 6.73 -8.44 -24.58
C ALA A 157 5.43 -8.51 -23.75
N ARG A 158 4.31 -8.77 -24.42
CA ARG A 158 3.01 -8.95 -23.76
C ARG A 158 3.04 -10.07 -22.73
N ASP A 159 3.58 -11.24 -23.09
CA ASP A 159 3.65 -12.40 -22.21
C ASP A 159 4.63 -12.16 -21.04
N ALA A 160 5.68 -11.35 -21.22
CA ALA A 160 6.57 -10.90 -20.16
C ALA A 160 5.81 -10.04 -19.14
N CYS A 161 5.08 -9.02 -19.61
CA CYS A 161 4.25 -8.17 -18.75
C CYS A 161 3.19 -8.99 -17.97
N ILE A 162 2.54 -9.95 -18.62
CA ILE A 162 1.58 -10.83 -17.94
C ILE A 162 2.27 -11.67 -16.85
N ARG A 163 3.49 -12.18 -17.10
CA ARG A 163 4.26 -12.91 -16.07
C ARG A 163 4.58 -12.02 -14.86
N THR A 164 5.04 -10.79 -15.12
CA THR A 164 5.29 -9.82 -14.04
C THR A 164 4.05 -9.58 -13.20
N LEU A 165 2.90 -9.30 -13.81
CA LEU A 165 1.66 -9.12 -13.05
C LEU A 165 1.27 -10.35 -12.23
N LYS A 166 1.41 -11.54 -12.81
CA LYS A 166 1.11 -12.80 -12.10
C LYS A 166 2.07 -13.07 -10.94
N SER A 167 3.38 -12.84 -11.11
CA SER A 167 4.38 -13.03 -10.04
C SER A 167 4.13 -12.06 -8.88
N GLU A 168 3.57 -10.88 -9.17
CA GLU A 168 3.21 -9.87 -8.21
C GLU A 168 1.82 -10.05 -7.58
N GLY A 169 1.18 -11.20 -7.79
CA GLY A 169 -0.06 -11.58 -7.10
C GLY A 169 -1.35 -11.04 -7.72
N PHE A 170 -1.30 -10.54 -8.96
CA PHE A 170 -2.54 -10.18 -9.68
C PHE A 170 -3.34 -11.44 -10.06
N SER A 171 -4.62 -11.43 -9.76
CA SER A 171 -5.52 -12.47 -10.23
C SER A 171 -5.75 -12.36 -11.75
N ILE A 172 -6.09 -13.49 -12.39
CA ILE A 172 -6.41 -13.49 -13.83
C ILE A 172 -7.53 -12.49 -14.14
N LYS A 173 -8.56 -12.41 -13.28
CA LYS A 173 -9.68 -11.47 -13.45
C LYS A 173 -9.20 -9.99 -13.43
N GLN A 174 -8.28 -9.64 -12.54
CA GLN A 174 -7.69 -8.31 -12.49
C GLN A 174 -6.90 -8.00 -13.76
N ILE A 175 -6.05 -8.94 -14.22
CA ILE A 175 -5.27 -8.74 -15.45
C ILE A 175 -6.19 -8.59 -16.67
N VAL A 176 -7.26 -9.38 -16.78
CA VAL A 176 -8.28 -9.22 -17.86
C VAL A 176 -8.86 -7.80 -17.84
N ARG A 177 -9.29 -7.34 -16.66
CA ARG A 177 -9.93 -6.02 -16.49
C ARG A 177 -8.99 -4.87 -16.85
N LEU A 178 -7.73 -4.96 -16.42
CA LEU A 178 -6.73 -3.91 -16.62
C LEU A 178 -6.19 -3.85 -18.06
N THR A 179 -6.09 -5.00 -18.73
CA THR A 179 -5.41 -5.08 -20.03
C THR A 179 -6.32 -5.32 -21.23
N GLY A 180 -7.57 -5.75 -20.98
CA GLY A 180 -8.49 -6.18 -22.03
C GLY A 180 -8.06 -7.46 -22.77
N ILE A 181 -7.04 -8.17 -22.28
CA ILE A 181 -6.59 -9.45 -22.85
C ILE A 181 -7.49 -10.58 -22.38
N GLY A 182 -7.87 -11.48 -23.27
CA GLY A 182 -8.78 -12.56 -22.96
C GLY A 182 -8.24 -13.55 -21.92
N HIS A 183 -9.12 -14.06 -21.04
CA HIS A 183 -8.82 -14.98 -19.94
C HIS A 183 -7.93 -16.16 -20.34
N CYS A 184 -8.28 -16.85 -21.45
CA CYS A 184 -7.53 -18.01 -21.93
C CYS A 184 -6.09 -17.68 -22.35
N THR A 185 -5.86 -16.48 -22.89
CA THR A 185 -4.51 -16.01 -23.26
C THR A 185 -3.67 -15.80 -22.00
N ILE A 186 -4.23 -15.11 -21.00
CA ILE A 186 -3.56 -14.87 -19.72
C ILE A 186 -3.27 -16.19 -19.01
N GLN A 187 -4.25 -17.12 -18.99
CA GLN A 187 -4.11 -18.40 -18.32
C GLN A 187 -2.94 -19.24 -18.85
N LYS A 188 -2.72 -19.23 -20.17
CA LYS A 188 -1.63 -19.97 -20.84
C LYS A 188 -0.23 -19.45 -20.49
N VAL A 189 -0.08 -18.21 -20.08
CA VAL A 189 1.21 -17.64 -19.68
C VAL A 189 1.58 -18.16 -18.28
N LYS A 190 2.53 -19.10 -18.23
CA LYS A 190 3.03 -19.68 -16.96
C LYS A 190 4.06 -18.75 -16.32
N VAL A 191 4.01 -18.62 -14.99
CA VAL A 191 5.09 -18.02 -14.19
C VAL A 191 6.14 -19.10 -14.01
N LYS A 192 7.40 -18.80 -14.35
CA LYS A 192 8.51 -19.70 -14.00
C LYS A 192 8.69 -19.63 -12.48
N LYS A 193 8.64 -20.79 -11.83
CA LYS A 193 9.06 -20.93 -10.44
C LYS A 193 10.55 -20.71 -10.31
#